data_38ffdf5f34fdcf36d688aca7a38861a9
#
_entry.id   38ffdf5f34fdcf36d688aca7a38861a9
#
_cell.length_a   1.000
_cell.length_b   1.000
_cell.length_c   1.000
_cell.angle_alpha   90.00
_cell.angle_beta   90.00
_cell.angle_gamma   90.00
#
_symmetry.space_group_name_H-M   'P 1'
#
loop_
_entity.id
_entity.type
_entity.pdbx_description
1 polymer ?
#
loop_
_entity_poly.entity_id
_entity_poly.type
_entity_poly.pdbx_seq_one_letter_code
_entity_poly.pdbx_strand_id
1 'polypeptide(L)'
;SAPKDDARLNVLIPSVSELVKTYCGNTFVDFFSSNKTEEFNIDWGTHVVQLTESPVNAIVSVQERETYSSSYATLTTGAYEYALDKTTDSILRTTGGGYKNWPAGVAAVKVVYTAGYSAVPSDLKLAVLDLVTYYLKDEHKQRQTIAGASLQNQGSTSQNNNVSFPDHIKRVPVSYTHLR
;
A
#
# COMPACT_ATOMS: atom_id res chain seq x y z
N SER A 1 11.90 -31.26 -8.40
CA SER A 1 10.84 -30.87 -7.47
C SER A 1 9.75 -31.90 -7.47
N ALA A 2 9.18 -32.23 -6.33
CA ALA A 2 8.07 -33.18 -6.25
C ALA A 2 6.77 -32.47 -6.69
N PRO A 3 5.84 -33.14 -7.38
CA PRO A 3 4.57 -32.53 -7.84
C PRO A 3 3.75 -31.89 -6.70
N LYS A 4 3.94 -32.33 -5.46
CA LYS A 4 3.29 -31.75 -4.27
C LYS A 4 3.83 -30.36 -3.91
N ASP A 5 5.11 -30.10 -4.17
CA ASP A 5 5.73 -28.80 -3.89
C ASP A 5 5.27 -27.75 -4.90
N ASP A 6 5.10 -28.14 -6.17
CA ASP A 6 4.62 -27.25 -7.21
C ASP A 6 3.17 -26.80 -6.94
N ALA A 7 2.29 -27.73 -6.52
CA ALA A 7 0.92 -27.40 -6.16
C ALA A 7 0.85 -26.48 -4.94
N ARG A 8 1.72 -26.69 -3.95
CA ARG A 8 1.81 -25.83 -2.75
C ARG A 8 2.36 -24.45 -3.08
N LEU A 9 3.38 -24.35 -3.94
CA LEU A 9 3.96 -23.09 -4.39
C LEU A 9 2.95 -22.25 -5.18
N ASN A 10 2.13 -22.86 -6.03
CA ASN A 10 1.09 -22.19 -6.79
C ASN A 10 0.03 -21.49 -5.89
N VAL A 11 -0.16 -21.97 -4.68
CA VAL A 11 -1.03 -21.34 -3.68
C VAL A 11 -0.27 -20.34 -2.82
N LEU A 12 0.95 -20.68 -2.39
CA LEU A 12 1.73 -19.85 -1.47
C LEU A 12 2.18 -18.53 -2.10
N ILE A 13 2.67 -18.56 -3.34
CA ILE A 13 3.20 -17.35 -3.99
C ILE A 13 2.16 -16.24 -4.07
N PRO A 14 0.95 -16.45 -4.63
CA PRO A 14 -0.07 -15.40 -4.67
C PRO A 14 -0.54 -15.00 -3.26
N SER A 15 -0.71 -15.95 -2.35
CA SER A 15 -1.16 -15.65 -0.98
C SER A 15 -0.17 -14.79 -0.21
N VAL A 16 1.11 -15.09 -0.30
CA VAL A 16 2.18 -14.29 0.32
C VAL A 16 2.29 -12.92 -0.33
N SER A 17 2.15 -12.84 -1.66
CA SER A 17 2.18 -11.57 -2.37
C SER A 17 1.05 -10.62 -1.91
N GLU A 18 -0.17 -11.14 -1.81
CA GLU A 18 -1.31 -10.36 -1.29
C GLU A 18 -1.14 -10.00 0.20
N LEU A 19 -0.55 -10.88 0.99
CA LEU A 19 -0.25 -10.60 2.39
C LEU A 19 0.74 -9.43 2.53
N VAL A 20 1.77 -9.38 1.69
CA VAL A 20 2.74 -8.27 1.67
C VAL A 20 2.10 -6.98 1.20
N LYS A 21 1.28 -6.99 0.14
CA LYS A 21 0.51 -5.82 -0.29
C LYS A 21 -0.37 -5.27 0.84
N THR A 22 -1.11 -6.15 1.51
CA THR A 22 -1.96 -5.77 2.65
C THR A 22 -1.15 -5.18 3.80
N TYR A 23 -0.01 -5.78 4.11
CA TYR A 23 0.86 -5.29 5.18
C TYR A 23 1.46 -3.91 4.87
N CYS A 24 1.86 -3.68 3.63
CA CYS A 24 2.41 -2.39 3.18
C CYS A 24 1.33 -1.33 2.92
N GLY A 25 0.07 -1.73 2.74
CA GLY A 25 -1.00 -0.83 2.31
C GLY A 25 -0.79 -0.28 0.90
N ASN A 26 -0.06 -1.00 0.04
CA ASN A 26 0.36 -0.56 -1.28
C ASN A 26 0.35 -1.76 -2.24
N THR A 27 -0.13 -1.57 -3.47
CA THR A 27 -0.20 -2.62 -4.48
C THR A 27 1.06 -2.72 -5.35
N PHE A 28 1.97 -1.78 -5.24
CA PHE A 28 3.28 -1.65 -5.87
C PHE A 28 3.27 -1.51 -7.39
N VAL A 29 2.58 -2.36 -8.14
CA VAL A 29 2.64 -2.38 -9.61
C VAL A 29 1.29 -2.25 -10.28
N ASP A 30 0.19 -2.46 -9.56
CA ASP A 30 -1.15 -2.61 -10.15
C ASP A 30 -1.63 -1.31 -10.82
N PHE A 31 -1.21 -0.15 -10.29
CA PHE A 31 -1.62 1.16 -10.79
C PHE A 31 -0.51 1.90 -11.54
N PHE A 32 0.58 1.24 -11.92
CA PHE A 32 1.64 1.87 -12.70
C PHE A 32 1.17 2.29 -14.11
N SER A 33 0.40 1.42 -14.77
CA SER A 33 -0.15 1.66 -16.12
C SER A 33 -1.68 1.76 -16.16
N SER A 34 -2.35 1.59 -15.02
CA SER A 34 -3.79 1.73 -14.87
C SER A 34 -4.14 2.84 -13.88
N ASN A 35 -5.29 3.47 -14.07
CA ASN A 35 -5.73 4.55 -13.21
C ASN A 35 -6.33 4.02 -11.91
N LYS A 36 -5.92 4.60 -10.78
CA LYS A 36 -6.62 4.48 -9.51
C LYS A 36 -7.53 5.68 -9.31
N THR A 37 -8.74 5.43 -8.82
CA THR A 37 -9.70 6.47 -8.43
C THR A 37 -9.91 6.37 -6.94
N GLU A 38 -9.77 7.50 -6.25
CA GLU A 38 -10.06 7.62 -4.82
C GLU A 38 -10.99 8.78 -4.55
N GLU A 39 -11.92 8.57 -3.63
CA GLU A 39 -12.84 9.60 -3.15
C GLU A 39 -12.60 9.82 -1.66
N PHE A 40 -12.54 11.10 -1.26
CA PHE A 40 -12.15 11.52 0.08
C PHE A 40 -13.29 12.26 0.76
N ASN A 41 -13.57 11.85 2.00
CA ASN A 41 -14.39 12.65 2.91
C ASN A 41 -13.49 13.73 3.52
N ILE A 42 -13.94 14.95 3.50
CA ILE A 42 -13.15 16.11 3.91
C ILE A 42 -13.79 16.78 5.13
N ASP A 43 -12.97 16.95 6.17
CA ASP A 43 -13.32 17.74 7.34
C ASP A 43 -13.03 19.23 7.15
N TRP A 44 -13.66 20.07 7.99
CA TRP A 44 -13.46 21.51 7.95
C TRP A 44 -12.00 21.90 8.15
N GLY A 45 -11.52 22.85 7.35
CA GLY A 45 -10.15 23.38 7.46
C GLY A 45 -9.07 22.52 6.78
N THR A 46 -9.43 21.42 6.15
CA THR A 46 -8.50 20.54 5.45
C THR A 46 -8.11 21.10 4.09
N HIS A 47 -6.80 21.19 3.82
CA HIS A 47 -6.25 21.62 2.52
C HIS A 47 -5.38 20.54 1.86
N VAL A 48 -5.15 19.41 2.52
CA VAL A 48 -4.31 18.29 2.05
C VAL A 48 -5.14 17.02 1.97
N VAL A 49 -4.95 16.24 0.92
CA VAL A 49 -5.47 14.87 0.77
C VAL A 49 -4.30 13.93 0.56
N GLN A 50 -4.20 12.89 1.38
CA GLN A 50 -3.17 11.87 1.27
C GLN A 50 -3.65 10.77 0.32
N LEU A 51 -2.86 10.47 -0.72
CA LEU A 51 -3.12 9.34 -1.62
C LEU A 51 -2.66 8.03 -0.98
N THR A 52 -3.34 6.93 -1.29
CA THR A 52 -3.04 5.62 -0.66
C THR A 52 -1.93 4.86 -1.37
N GLU A 53 -1.77 5.05 -2.68
CA GLU A 53 -0.71 4.39 -3.44
C GLU A 53 0.51 5.31 -3.62
N SER A 54 1.69 4.73 -3.54
CA SER A 54 2.98 5.41 -3.62
C SER A 54 4.01 4.54 -4.35
N PRO A 55 4.98 5.15 -5.06
CA PRO A 55 5.09 6.57 -5.38
C PRO A 55 4.04 7.01 -6.40
N VAL A 56 3.57 8.25 -6.31
CA VAL A 56 2.64 8.81 -7.29
C VAL A 56 3.40 9.20 -8.57
N ASN A 57 2.98 8.63 -9.70
CA ASN A 57 3.61 8.87 -11.00
C ASN A 57 3.02 10.08 -11.71
N ALA A 58 1.69 10.10 -11.88
CA ALA A 58 0.98 11.19 -12.55
C ALA A 58 -0.44 11.35 -12.00
N ILE A 59 -0.90 12.58 -11.95
CA ILE A 59 -2.30 12.92 -11.68
C ILE A 59 -3.03 13.03 -13.02
N VAL A 60 -4.11 12.25 -13.16
CA VAL A 60 -4.97 12.27 -14.35
C VAL A 60 -6.05 13.34 -14.20
N SER A 61 -6.72 13.40 -13.04
CA SER A 61 -7.68 14.44 -12.72
C SER A 61 -7.84 14.61 -11.22
N VAL A 62 -8.12 15.86 -10.82
CA VAL A 62 -8.56 16.21 -9.47
C VAL A 62 -9.88 16.94 -9.60
N GLN A 63 -10.85 16.51 -8.82
CA GLN A 63 -12.21 17.05 -8.87
C GLN A 63 -12.69 17.34 -7.45
N GLU A 64 -13.50 18.39 -7.29
CA GLU A 64 -14.15 18.71 -6.01
C GLU A 64 -15.64 18.94 -6.20
N ARG A 65 -16.42 18.78 -5.14
CA ARG A 65 -17.83 19.15 -5.09
C ARG A 65 -18.20 19.71 -3.72
N GLU A 66 -19.09 20.69 -3.69
CA GLU A 66 -19.49 21.34 -2.44
C GLU A 66 -20.49 20.52 -1.61
N THR A 67 -21.34 19.74 -2.27
CA THR A 67 -22.31 18.88 -1.60
C THR A 67 -22.34 17.51 -2.27
N TYR A 68 -22.79 16.49 -1.54
CA TYR A 68 -22.88 15.12 -2.06
C TYR A 68 -23.78 14.99 -3.30
N SER A 69 -24.79 15.85 -3.43
CA SER A 69 -25.72 15.88 -4.55
C SER A 69 -25.23 16.69 -5.75
N SER A 70 -24.17 17.48 -5.57
CA SER A 70 -23.59 18.30 -6.66
C SER A 70 -22.73 17.48 -7.59
N SER A 71 -22.65 17.87 -8.85
CA SER A 71 -21.69 17.34 -9.81
C SER A 71 -20.26 17.76 -9.42
N TYR A 72 -19.28 16.90 -9.73
CA TYR A 72 -17.88 17.21 -9.56
C TYR A 72 -17.43 18.31 -10.54
N ALA A 73 -16.71 19.32 -10.03
CA ALA A 73 -15.97 20.29 -10.81
C ALA A 73 -14.52 19.85 -10.93
N THR A 74 -14.00 19.84 -12.15
CA THR A 74 -12.59 19.48 -12.40
C THR A 74 -11.68 20.68 -12.16
N LEU A 75 -10.62 20.45 -11.40
CA LEU A 75 -9.59 21.43 -11.10
C LEU A 75 -8.46 21.37 -12.13
N THR A 76 -7.80 22.49 -12.36
CA THR A 76 -6.71 22.61 -13.33
C THR A 76 -5.40 23.00 -12.68
N THR A 77 -4.31 22.33 -13.06
CA THR A 77 -2.96 22.70 -12.62
C THR A 77 -2.53 24.05 -13.18
N GLY A 78 -2.95 24.39 -14.41
CA GLY A 78 -2.62 25.65 -15.08
C GLY A 78 -3.19 26.88 -14.36
N ALA A 79 -4.27 26.73 -13.59
CA ALA A 79 -4.84 27.78 -12.74
C ALA A 79 -4.29 27.74 -11.30
N TYR A 80 -3.32 26.91 -11.02
CA TYR A 80 -2.77 26.70 -9.67
C TYR A 80 -3.85 26.35 -8.62
N GLU A 81 -4.84 25.53 -9.02
CA GLU A 81 -5.93 25.14 -8.14
C GLU A 81 -5.56 23.98 -7.23
N TYR A 82 -4.59 23.17 -7.64
CA TYR A 82 -4.00 22.13 -6.79
C TYR A 82 -2.52 21.92 -7.11
N ALA A 83 -1.80 21.33 -6.18
CA ALA A 83 -0.41 20.93 -6.34
C ALA A 83 -0.20 19.50 -5.83
N LEU A 84 0.62 18.71 -6.54
CA LEU A 84 1.08 17.41 -6.07
C LEU A 84 2.38 17.61 -5.28
N ASP A 85 2.36 17.23 -4.00
CA ASP A 85 3.57 17.04 -3.22
C ASP A 85 4.06 15.59 -3.39
N LYS A 86 5.09 15.41 -4.20
CA LYS A 86 5.71 14.11 -4.47
C LYS A 86 6.49 13.55 -3.29
N THR A 87 6.80 14.38 -2.30
CA THR A 87 7.55 13.91 -1.12
C THR A 87 6.64 13.13 -0.18
N THR A 88 5.41 13.57 -0.09
CA THR A 88 4.40 12.97 0.79
C THR A 88 3.32 12.21 0.02
N ASP A 89 3.37 12.20 -1.32
CA ASP A 89 2.32 11.65 -2.20
C ASP A 89 0.92 12.20 -1.87
N SER A 90 0.84 13.51 -1.66
CA SER A 90 -0.39 14.19 -1.28
C SER A 90 -0.79 15.29 -2.26
N ILE A 91 -2.09 15.59 -2.31
CA ILE A 91 -2.64 16.69 -3.11
C ILE A 91 -2.98 17.85 -2.19
N LEU A 92 -2.37 18.99 -2.48
CA LEU A 92 -2.64 20.26 -1.79
C LEU A 92 -3.67 21.05 -2.57
N ARG A 93 -4.71 21.55 -1.91
CA ARG A 93 -5.63 22.53 -2.52
C ARG A 93 -5.01 23.91 -2.45
N THR A 94 -4.91 24.57 -3.60
CA THR A 94 -4.27 25.89 -3.72
C THR A 94 -5.16 26.85 -4.48
N THR A 95 -4.83 28.13 -4.40
CA THR A 95 -5.41 29.19 -5.23
C THR A 95 -4.37 30.29 -5.41
N GLY A 96 -3.95 30.56 -6.65
CA GLY A 96 -2.99 31.62 -6.95
C GLY A 96 -1.66 31.55 -6.18
N GLY A 97 -1.24 30.34 -5.75
CA GLY A 97 0.00 30.12 -5.00
C GLY A 97 -0.15 30.09 -3.46
N GLY A 98 -1.36 30.33 -2.94
CA GLY A 98 -1.68 30.16 -1.51
C GLY A 98 -2.50 28.90 -1.23
N TYR A 99 -2.55 28.46 0.03
CA TYR A 99 -3.42 27.36 0.44
C TYR A 99 -4.89 27.77 0.41
N LYS A 100 -5.72 26.85 -0.05
CA LYS A 100 -7.18 26.94 0.03
C LYS A 100 -7.69 25.65 0.69
N ASN A 101 -8.74 25.71 1.49
CA ASN A 101 -9.36 24.51 2.02
C ASN A 101 -10.20 23.82 0.94
N TRP A 102 -10.20 22.48 1.00
CA TRP A 102 -11.16 21.67 0.26
C TRP A 102 -12.59 21.93 0.75
N PRO A 103 -13.61 21.76 -0.09
CA PRO A 103 -14.98 21.72 0.38
C PRO A 103 -15.15 20.60 1.42
N ALA A 104 -15.74 20.89 2.58
CA ALA A 104 -16.02 19.88 3.59
C ALA A 104 -17.26 19.05 3.21
N GLY A 105 -17.15 17.74 3.33
CA GLY A 105 -18.27 16.84 3.03
C GLY A 105 -17.86 15.41 2.69
N VAL A 106 -18.88 14.60 2.45
CA VAL A 106 -18.74 13.21 2.07
C VAL A 106 -18.37 13.11 0.59
N ALA A 107 -17.30 12.38 0.28
CA ALA A 107 -16.75 12.23 -1.05
C ALA A 107 -16.58 13.60 -1.76
N ALA A 108 -16.13 14.61 -1.01
CA ALA A 108 -16.01 15.99 -1.50
C ALA A 108 -14.87 16.15 -2.53
N VAL A 109 -13.86 15.32 -2.45
CA VAL A 109 -12.72 15.33 -3.38
C VAL A 109 -12.60 13.97 -4.05
N LYS A 110 -12.35 13.97 -5.36
CA LYS A 110 -12.10 12.78 -6.16
C LYS A 110 -10.80 12.96 -6.94
N VAL A 111 -9.90 12.02 -6.79
CA VAL A 111 -8.60 12.01 -7.47
C VAL A 111 -8.47 10.77 -8.33
N VAL A 112 -8.04 10.96 -9.58
CA VAL A 112 -7.68 9.88 -10.50
C VAL A 112 -6.19 10.04 -10.81
N TYR A 113 -5.42 8.99 -10.59
CA TYR A 113 -3.96 9.05 -10.71
C TYR A 113 -3.35 7.69 -11.05
N THR A 114 -2.08 7.69 -11.44
CA THR A 114 -1.25 6.49 -11.59
C THR A 114 -0.17 6.49 -10.53
N ALA A 115 0.16 5.33 -10.00
CA ALA A 115 1.16 5.18 -8.94
C ALA A 115 1.86 3.83 -9.00
N GLY A 116 2.97 3.71 -8.28
CA GLY A 116 3.71 2.47 -8.15
C GLY A 116 4.91 2.36 -9.09
N TYR A 117 5.42 1.15 -9.20
CA TYR A 117 6.63 0.82 -9.92
C TYR A 117 6.31 0.06 -11.21
N SER A 118 7.16 0.21 -12.23
CA SER A 118 7.05 -0.57 -13.49
C SER A 118 7.32 -2.07 -13.27
N ALA A 119 8.04 -2.42 -12.20
CA ALA A 119 8.29 -3.78 -11.77
C ALA A 119 8.47 -3.80 -10.25
N VAL A 120 8.19 -4.92 -9.62
CA VAL A 120 8.39 -5.09 -8.18
C VAL A 120 9.85 -4.82 -7.82
N PRO A 121 10.16 -3.93 -6.84
CA PRO A 121 11.51 -3.68 -6.36
C PRO A 121 12.23 -4.97 -5.97
N SER A 122 13.52 -5.06 -6.30
CA SER A 122 14.28 -6.31 -6.13
C SER A 122 14.45 -6.76 -4.68
N ASP A 123 14.57 -5.81 -3.76
CA ASP A 123 14.62 -6.05 -2.31
C ASP A 123 13.29 -6.59 -1.78
N LEU A 124 12.17 -6.02 -2.23
CA LEU A 124 10.84 -6.51 -1.89
C LEU A 124 10.59 -7.90 -2.48
N LYS A 125 11.05 -8.14 -3.72
CA LYS A 125 10.97 -9.47 -4.35
C LYS A 125 11.73 -10.51 -3.55
N LEU A 126 12.92 -10.18 -3.06
CA LEU A 126 13.71 -11.06 -2.21
C LEU A 126 12.99 -11.36 -0.89
N ALA A 127 12.43 -10.34 -0.23
CA ALA A 127 11.67 -10.52 1.00
C ALA A 127 10.44 -11.43 0.81
N VAL A 128 9.75 -11.31 -0.33
CA VAL A 128 8.62 -12.21 -0.69
C VAL A 128 9.12 -13.65 -0.88
N LEU A 129 10.24 -13.86 -1.56
CA LEU A 129 10.83 -15.19 -1.76
C LEU A 129 11.23 -15.84 -0.43
N ASP A 130 11.84 -15.07 0.47
CA ASP A 130 12.20 -15.53 1.81
C ASP A 130 10.95 -15.91 2.63
N LEU A 131 9.89 -15.12 2.52
CA LEU A 131 8.63 -15.39 3.19
C LEU A 131 7.92 -16.63 2.62
N VAL A 132 7.93 -16.82 1.30
CA VAL A 132 7.44 -18.05 0.66
C VAL A 132 8.22 -19.27 1.16
N THR A 133 9.54 -19.17 1.24
CA THR A 133 10.41 -20.23 1.74
C THR A 133 10.12 -20.57 3.20
N TYR A 134 9.91 -19.55 4.04
CA TYR A 134 9.52 -19.68 5.45
C TYR A 134 8.22 -20.47 5.62
N TYR A 135 7.17 -20.15 4.83
CA TYR A 135 5.93 -20.89 4.86
C TYR A 135 6.02 -22.29 4.23
N LEU A 136 6.82 -22.44 3.18
CA LEU A 136 7.02 -23.73 2.51
C LEU A 136 7.70 -24.75 3.44
N LYS A 137 8.68 -24.30 4.23
CA LYS A 137 9.40 -25.13 5.21
C LYS A 137 8.64 -25.34 6.52
N ASP A 138 7.41 -24.79 6.64
CA ASP A 138 6.63 -24.84 7.89
C ASP A 138 7.36 -24.24 9.12
N GLU A 139 8.32 -23.34 8.92
CA GLU A 139 9.08 -22.68 9.99
C GLU A 139 8.22 -21.81 10.91
N HIS A 140 6.99 -21.46 10.46
CA HIS A 140 5.99 -20.77 11.27
C HIS A 140 5.37 -21.66 12.38
N LYS A 141 5.54 -23.00 12.29
CA LYS A 141 5.05 -23.94 13.32
C LYS A 141 6.04 -23.97 14.49
N GLN A 142 5.58 -23.51 15.63
CA GLN A 142 6.37 -23.54 16.86
C GLN A 142 6.50 -24.99 17.38
N ARG A 143 7.67 -25.59 17.27
CA ARG A 143 8.06 -26.87 17.87
C ARG A 143 7.69 -28.13 17.09
N GLN A 144 8.66 -28.75 16.48
CA GLN A 144 8.62 -30.19 16.16
C GLN A 144 9.55 -30.94 17.12
N THR A 145 9.00 -31.92 17.85
CA THR A 145 9.78 -32.87 18.66
C THR A 145 9.96 -34.13 17.82
N ILE A 146 11.16 -34.40 17.37
CA ILE A 146 11.50 -35.63 16.64
C ILE A 146 12.49 -36.41 17.51
N ALA A 147 12.11 -37.62 17.98
CA ALA A 147 12.98 -38.61 18.62
C ALA A 147 13.93 -38.04 19.69
N GLY A 148 13.42 -37.23 20.63
CA GLY A 148 14.21 -36.71 21.75
C GLY A 148 15.06 -35.45 21.47
N ALA A 149 15.09 -34.96 20.23
CA ALA A 149 15.66 -33.67 19.88
C ALA A 149 14.54 -32.63 19.68
N SER A 150 14.61 -31.50 20.36
CA SER A 150 13.68 -30.38 20.15
C SER A 150 14.27 -29.38 19.17
N LEU A 151 13.68 -29.23 17.99
CA LEU A 151 13.92 -28.12 17.09
C LEU A 151 13.01 -26.96 17.51
N GLN A 152 13.59 -25.87 17.97
CA GLN A 152 12.86 -24.66 18.34
C GLN A 152 13.04 -23.65 17.21
N ASN A 153 12.00 -23.47 16.41
CA ASN A 153 11.97 -22.37 15.44
C ASN A 153 11.79 -21.05 16.21
N GLN A 154 12.53 -20.04 15.82
CA GLN A 154 12.48 -18.71 16.42
C GLN A 154 11.10 -18.09 16.10
N GLY A 155 10.13 -18.32 16.99
CA GLY A 155 8.82 -17.70 16.90
C GLY A 155 8.91 -16.22 17.26
N SER A 156 8.19 -15.37 16.55
CA SER A 156 8.07 -13.96 16.94
C SER A 156 7.37 -13.86 18.30
N THR A 157 7.98 -13.16 19.23
CA THR A 157 7.50 -12.97 20.62
C THR A 157 6.44 -11.86 20.70
N SER A 158 5.51 -11.77 19.76
CA SER A 158 4.41 -10.80 19.83
C SER A 158 3.08 -11.51 20.06
N GLN A 159 2.53 -11.34 21.26
CA GLN A 159 1.23 -11.87 21.68
C GLN A 159 0.01 -11.09 21.13
N ASN A 160 0.13 -10.44 19.99
CA ASN A 160 -1.01 -9.82 19.33
C ASN A 160 -1.40 -10.63 18.10
N ASN A 161 -2.71 -10.83 17.91
CA ASN A 161 -3.35 -11.56 16.80
C ASN A 161 -3.10 -10.95 15.40
N ASN A 162 -2.02 -10.20 15.22
CA ASN A 162 -1.57 -9.70 13.93
C ASN A 162 -0.62 -10.70 13.28
N VAL A 163 -0.77 -10.89 11.98
CA VAL A 163 0.16 -11.68 11.17
C VAL A 163 1.58 -11.21 11.44
N SER A 164 2.36 -12.06 12.12
CA SER A 164 3.72 -11.71 12.52
C SER A 164 4.71 -12.25 11.50
N PHE A 165 5.34 -11.34 10.75
CA PHE A 165 6.49 -11.69 9.93
C PHE A 165 7.73 -11.88 10.81
N PRO A 166 8.65 -12.81 10.47
CA PRO A 166 9.97 -12.87 11.08
C PRO A 166 10.68 -11.52 10.98
N ASP A 167 11.34 -11.09 12.05
CA ASP A 167 11.90 -9.73 12.13
C ASP A 167 12.93 -9.43 11.04
N HIS A 168 13.69 -10.44 10.59
CA HIS A 168 14.65 -10.28 9.51
C HIS A 168 13.98 -10.03 8.14
N ILE A 169 12.77 -10.56 7.91
CA ILE A 169 11.98 -10.34 6.69
C ILE A 169 11.20 -9.02 6.79
N LYS A 170 10.72 -8.68 7.97
CA LYS A 170 9.89 -7.51 8.23
C LYS A 170 10.56 -6.18 7.88
N ARG A 171 11.89 -6.11 7.94
CA ARG A 171 12.66 -4.87 7.68
C ARG A 171 12.40 -4.28 6.30
N VAL A 172 12.27 -5.11 5.27
CA VAL A 172 12.06 -4.64 3.90
C VAL A 172 10.63 -4.16 3.69
N PRO A 173 9.58 -4.95 3.96
CA PRO A 173 8.20 -4.46 3.84
C PRO A 173 7.92 -3.19 4.66
N VAL A 174 8.53 -3.04 5.86
CA VAL A 174 8.36 -1.83 6.70
C VAL A 174 8.85 -0.57 6.00
N SER A 175 9.92 -0.64 5.19
CA SER A 175 10.40 0.53 4.46
C SER A 175 9.42 1.05 3.39
N TYR A 176 8.45 0.23 2.99
CA TYR A 176 7.41 0.56 2.03
C TYR A 176 6.05 0.87 2.69
N THR A 177 5.94 0.76 4.02
CA THR A 177 4.73 1.17 4.72
C THR A 177 4.68 2.69 4.80
N HIS A 178 3.60 3.29 4.34
CA HIS A 178 3.32 4.68 4.67
C HIS A 178 2.94 4.76 6.15
N LEU A 179 3.72 5.49 6.93
CA LEU A 179 3.34 5.88 8.27
C LEU A 179 2.13 6.83 8.13
N ARG A 180 0.94 6.30 8.41
CA ARG A 180 -0.28 7.09 8.55
C ARG A 180 -0.32 7.77 9.89
#